data_9b31fae30e5e35f67e7d00200a71fe6f
#
_entry.id   9b31fae30e5e35f67e7d00200a71fe6f
#
_cell.length_a   1.000
_cell.length_b   1.000
_cell.length_c   1.000
_cell.angle_alpha   90.00
_cell.angle_beta   90.00
_cell.angle_gamma   90.00
#
_symmetry.space_group_name_H-M   'P 1'
#
loop_
_entity.id
_entity.type
_entity.pdbx_description
1 polymer ?
#
loop_
_entity_poly.entity_id
_entity_poly.type
_entity_poly.pdbx_seq_one_letter_code
_entity_poly.pdbx_strand_id
1 'polypeptide(L)'
;LSALLPLLKDLGLELDWWVLKGTREFFQVTKVFHNRLQGQEGNLTEAEIEIYLEYNRINALSMKGWDYDFVICHDPQPAALIDYRHTLRRPAKWIWRCHIDSSTSNPEYWDFIYQYIRQYHAVIFTMREYVKEGAEIPNLTLITPSIDPLSSKNVHLEPEEADRMICRFGLDQDRPLIVQISRFDPWKDPLGVIEVYKMVKKEFPSVQLALVGSMATDDPEGWDYLYHALRRAGEDYDIKIVTNFNGITNIEVNAFQTAADIVLQKSLREGFGLTVAEALWKGTPVIGGNVGGIRLQIEDGVSGYLVDTVEECADRVLTLLRNPSLAHDFAVAGKEKVRRNFLVTRNVLAYLRLLHKLSYLS
;
A
#
# COMPACT_ATOMS: atom_id res chain seq x y z
N LEU A 1 2.93 -3.87 -9.83
CA LEU A 1 3.66 -4.03 -11.11
C LEU A 1 3.31 -5.37 -11.79
N SER A 2 3.26 -6.50 -11.06
CA SER A 2 2.98 -7.83 -11.63
C SER A 2 1.74 -7.87 -12.53
N ALA A 3 0.67 -7.16 -12.20
CA ALA A 3 -0.53 -7.08 -13.02
C ALA A 3 -0.41 -6.04 -14.17
N LEU A 4 0.39 -5.00 -13.99
CA LEU A 4 0.55 -3.93 -14.97
C LEU A 4 1.38 -4.37 -16.19
N LEU A 5 2.48 -5.08 -15.94
CA LEU A 5 3.43 -5.47 -16.99
C LEU A 5 2.80 -6.36 -18.08
N PRO A 6 2.03 -7.42 -17.76
CA PRO A 6 1.37 -8.22 -18.79
C PRO A 6 0.46 -7.38 -19.69
N LEU A 7 -0.35 -6.50 -19.10
CA LEU A 7 -1.27 -5.65 -19.85
C LEU A 7 -0.55 -4.69 -20.79
N LEU A 8 0.57 -4.11 -20.36
CA LEU A 8 1.38 -3.25 -21.23
C LEU A 8 2.04 -4.04 -22.37
N LYS A 9 2.48 -5.28 -22.12
CA LYS A 9 3.00 -6.19 -23.16
C LYS A 9 1.93 -6.54 -24.18
N ASP A 10 0.72 -6.86 -23.75
CA ASP A 10 -0.42 -7.16 -24.62
C ASP A 10 -0.80 -5.95 -25.51
N LEU A 11 -0.50 -4.73 -25.05
CA LEU A 11 -0.66 -3.50 -25.80
C LEU A 11 0.52 -3.18 -26.73
N GLY A 12 1.49 -4.10 -26.86
CA GLY A 12 2.60 -4.00 -27.80
C GLY A 12 3.85 -3.28 -27.28
N LEU A 13 3.96 -3.04 -25.95
CA LEU A 13 5.20 -2.50 -25.39
C LEU A 13 6.19 -3.64 -25.11
N GLU A 14 7.44 -3.44 -25.48
CA GLU A 14 8.55 -4.29 -25.06
C GLU A 14 9.03 -3.85 -23.67
N LEU A 15 8.98 -4.74 -22.70
CA LEU A 15 9.21 -4.43 -21.29
C LEU A 15 10.14 -5.45 -20.64
N ASP A 16 11.10 -4.92 -19.88
CA ASP A 16 11.93 -5.70 -18.95
C ASP A 16 11.72 -5.22 -17.52
N TRP A 17 11.82 -6.13 -16.59
CA TRP A 17 11.76 -5.84 -15.15
C TRP A 17 13.10 -6.17 -14.50
N TRP A 18 13.76 -5.15 -14.02
CA TRP A 18 15.03 -5.25 -13.33
C TRP A 18 14.86 -5.03 -11.83
N VAL A 19 15.54 -5.87 -11.06
CA VAL A 19 15.60 -5.76 -9.61
C VAL A 19 17.00 -5.37 -9.20
N LEU A 20 17.13 -4.38 -8.32
CA LEU A 20 18.42 -3.98 -7.78
C LEU A 20 19.09 -5.15 -7.07
N LYS A 21 20.38 -5.33 -7.33
CA LYS A 21 21.24 -6.26 -6.60
C LYS A 21 21.87 -5.50 -5.44
N GLY A 22 21.88 -6.13 -4.25
CA GLY A 22 22.48 -5.54 -3.07
C GLY A 22 22.81 -6.59 -2.02
N THR A 23 23.66 -6.21 -1.08
CA THR A 23 23.91 -6.99 0.14
C THR A 23 22.87 -6.65 1.20
N ARG A 24 22.91 -7.41 2.30
CA ARG A 24 22.10 -7.11 3.48
C ARG A 24 22.32 -5.66 3.97
N GLU A 25 23.56 -5.21 3.95
CA GLU A 25 23.95 -3.85 4.38
C GLU A 25 23.29 -2.77 3.50
N PHE A 26 23.34 -2.92 2.17
CA PHE A 26 22.64 -2.02 1.25
C PHE A 26 21.15 -1.96 1.53
N PHE A 27 20.50 -3.10 1.73
CA PHE A 27 19.07 -3.12 2.02
C PHE A 27 18.72 -2.55 3.40
N GLN A 28 19.62 -2.65 4.38
CA GLN A 28 19.47 -1.96 5.65
C GLN A 28 19.53 -0.44 5.47
N VAL A 29 20.53 0.07 4.74
CA VAL A 29 20.66 1.50 4.43
C VAL A 29 19.42 2.00 3.67
N THR A 30 18.98 1.29 2.63
CA THR A 30 17.80 1.73 1.87
C THR A 30 16.49 1.63 2.66
N LYS A 31 16.39 0.73 3.65
CA LYS A 31 15.28 0.71 4.62
C LYS A 31 15.31 1.96 5.52
N VAL A 32 16.48 2.38 5.96
CA VAL A 32 16.65 3.65 6.70
C VAL A 32 16.19 4.83 5.84
N PHE A 33 16.64 4.93 4.58
CA PHE A 33 16.17 5.95 3.64
C PHE A 33 14.63 5.96 3.53
N HIS A 34 14.03 4.79 3.34
CA HIS A 34 12.58 4.64 3.26
C HIS A 34 11.87 5.19 4.51
N ASN A 35 12.32 4.80 5.70
CA ASN A 35 11.71 5.22 6.95
C ASN A 35 11.90 6.72 7.23
N ARG A 36 13.10 7.28 6.93
CA ARG A 36 13.42 8.71 7.09
C ARG A 36 12.61 9.57 6.11
N LEU A 37 12.45 9.12 4.88
CA LEU A 37 11.58 9.80 3.90
C LEU A 37 10.10 9.72 4.27
N GLN A 38 9.70 8.82 5.16
CA GLN A 38 8.38 8.80 5.79
C GLN A 38 8.33 9.57 7.11
N GLY A 39 9.38 10.33 7.47
CA GLY A 39 9.40 11.27 8.60
C GLY A 39 9.95 10.69 9.90
N GLN A 40 10.63 9.54 9.88
CA GLN A 40 11.39 9.09 11.05
C GLN A 40 12.57 10.04 11.28
N GLU A 41 12.87 10.40 12.53
CA GLU A 41 13.99 11.24 12.90
C GLU A 41 15.34 10.52 12.74
N GLY A 42 16.42 11.30 12.49
CA GLY A 42 17.81 10.87 12.43
C GLY A 42 18.59 11.59 11.35
N ASN A 43 19.90 11.55 11.45
CA ASN A 43 20.82 12.24 10.56
C ASN A 43 21.29 11.30 9.45
N LEU A 44 21.57 11.86 8.29
CA LEU A 44 22.16 11.16 7.15
C LEU A 44 23.67 11.09 7.35
N THR A 45 24.24 9.90 7.36
CA THR A 45 25.66 9.67 7.58
C THR A 45 26.43 9.51 6.26
N GLU A 46 27.73 9.86 6.27
CA GLU A 46 28.62 9.63 5.12
C GLU A 46 28.67 8.15 4.72
N ALA A 47 28.70 7.23 5.69
CA ALA A 47 28.71 5.79 5.42
C ALA A 47 27.44 5.31 4.69
N GLU A 48 26.26 5.82 5.06
CA GLU A 48 25.01 5.52 4.37
C GLU A 48 25.04 6.05 2.92
N ILE A 49 25.59 7.25 2.73
CA ILE A 49 25.75 7.85 1.40
C ILE A 49 26.69 7.00 0.53
N GLU A 50 27.85 6.60 1.06
CA GLU A 50 28.82 5.78 0.32
C GLU A 50 28.20 4.44 -0.11
N ILE A 51 27.57 3.73 0.82
CA ILE A 51 26.91 2.45 0.51
C ILE A 51 25.81 2.64 -0.54
N TYR A 52 24.95 3.65 -0.38
CA TYR A 52 23.88 3.96 -1.31
C TYR A 52 24.41 4.23 -2.72
N LEU A 53 25.43 5.07 -2.87
CA LEU A 53 26.03 5.45 -4.14
C LEU A 53 26.79 4.29 -4.78
N GLU A 54 27.57 3.53 -4.01
CA GLU A 54 28.34 2.39 -4.52
C GLU A 54 27.41 1.32 -5.10
N TYR A 55 26.29 1.00 -4.45
CA TYR A 55 25.35 0.02 -4.98
C TYR A 55 24.56 0.53 -6.19
N ASN A 56 24.26 1.83 -6.26
CA ASN A 56 23.73 2.44 -7.48
C ASN A 56 24.76 2.33 -8.62
N ARG A 57 26.05 2.58 -8.35
CA ARG A 57 27.15 2.42 -9.34
C ARG A 57 27.27 0.96 -9.81
N ILE A 58 27.26 -0.02 -8.89
CA ILE A 58 27.33 -1.44 -9.23
C ILE A 58 26.15 -1.85 -10.11
N ASN A 59 24.93 -1.45 -9.76
CA ASN A 59 23.76 -1.75 -10.56
C ASN A 59 23.79 -1.06 -11.92
N ALA A 60 24.33 0.16 -12.02
CA ALA A 60 24.49 0.88 -13.26
C ALA A 60 25.43 0.16 -14.25
N LEU A 61 26.40 -0.62 -13.77
CA LEU A 61 27.27 -1.42 -14.64
C LEU A 61 26.47 -2.46 -15.46
N SER A 62 25.38 -3.00 -14.89
CA SER A 62 24.49 -3.91 -15.59
C SER A 62 23.64 -3.24 -16.67
N MET A 63 23.53 -1.91 -16.62
CA MET A 63 22.76 -1.11 -17.58
C MET A 63 23.57 -0.74 -18.83
N LYS A 64 24.86 -1.00 -18.83
CA LYS A 64 25.73 -0.64 -19.95
C LYS A 64 25.26 -1.29 -21.25
N GLY A 65 24.97 -0.44 -22.24
CA GLY A 65 24.51 -0.87 -23.55
C GLY A 65 23.01 -1.18 -23.64
N TRP A 66 22.23 -0.95 -22.61
CA TRP A 66 20.77 -1.03 -22.70
C TRP A 66 20.22 -0.06 -23.75
N ASP A 67 19.17 -0.51 -24.41
CA ASP A 67 18.54 0.22 -25.52
C ASP A 67 17.03 0.32 -25.27
N TYR A 68 16.65 1.31 -24.46
CA TYR A 68 15.26 1.58 -24.07
C TYR A 68 14.85 3.00 -24.43
N ASP A 69 13.58 3.19 -24.79
CA ASP A 69 12.99 4.53 -24.94
C ASP A 69 12.71 5.18 -23.58
N PHE A 70 12.35 4.36 -22.61
CA PHE A 70 11.99 4.81 -21.26
C PHE A 70 12.62 3.93 -20.18
N VAL A 71 13.04 4.56 -19.10
CA VAL A 71 13.49 3.88 -17.86
C VAL A 71 12.65 4.41 -16.70
N ILE A 72 11.99 3.52 -15.97
CA ILE A 72 11.18 3.88 -14.80
C ILE A 72 11.85 3.33 -13.55
N CYS A 73 12.32 4.22 -12.69
CA CYS A 73 12.91 3.90 -11.39
C CYS A 73 11.86 4.00 -10.30
N HIS A 74 11.68 2.94 -9.52
CA HIS A 74 10.70 2.87 -8.45
C HIS A 74 11.34 3.07 -7.08
N ASP A 75 10.82 4.01 -6.32
CA ASP A 75 11.21 4.34 -4.95
C ASP A 75 12.62 4.96 -4.79
N PRO A 76 13.05 5.30 -3.56
CA PRO A 76 14.33 5.98 -3.35
C PRO A 76 15.56 5.15 -3.73
N GLN A 77 15.47 3.82 -3.64
CA GLN A 77 16.63 2.93 -3.79
C GLN A 77 17.42 3.15 -5.10
N PRO A 78 16.77 3.22 -6.29
CA PRO A 78 17.44 3.44 -7.57
C PRO A 78 17.54 4.91 -7.99
N ALA A 79 17.22 5.88 -7.13
CA ALA A 79 17.10 7.27 -7.58
C ALA A 79 18.41 7.82 -8.18
N ALA A 80 19.58 7.43 -7.65
CA ALA A 80 20.87 7.86 -8.16
C ALA A 80 21.31 7.17 -9.48
N LEU A 81 20.58 6.17 -9.98
CA LEU A 81 20.86 5.57 -11.29
C LEU A 81 20.79 6.59 -12.43
N ILE A 82 20.08 7.69 -12.27
CA ILE A 82 19.97 8.77 -13.27
C ILE A 82 21.34 9.34 -13.65
N ASP A 83 22.32 9.37 -12.75
CA ASP A 83 23.66 9.86 -13.02
C ASP A 83 24.41 9.00 -14.04
N TYR A 84 24.01 7.74 -14.20
CA TYR A 84 24.58 6.78 -15.13
C TYR A 84 23.81 6.66 -16.46
N ARG A 85 22.83 7.56 -16.73
CA ARG A 85 22.03 7.56 -17.97
C ARG A 85 22.84 7.57 -19.26
N HIS A 86 24.05 8.11 -19.20
CA HIS A 86 24.98 8.16 -20.32
C HIS A 86 25.58 6.78 -20.72
N THR A 87 25.41 5.74 -19.87
CA THR A 87 25.90 4.39 -20.16
C THR A 87 24.97 3.61 -21.09
N LEU A 88 23.74 4.09 -21.29
CA LEU A 88 22.80 3.51 -22.24
C LEU A 88 23.29 3.66 -23.68
N ARG A 89 22.88 2.75 -24.57
CA ARG A 89 23.22 2.75 -25.98
C ARG A 89 22.71 4.00 -26.70
N ARG A 90 21.53 4.47 -26.30
CA ARG A 90 20.93 5.72 -26.82
C ARG A 90 20.25 6.47 -25.65
N PRO A 91 20.01 7.80 -25.82
CA PRO A 91 19.30 8.57 -24.82
C PRO A 91 17.89 7.99 -24.57
N ALA A 92 17.54 7.76 -23.29
CA ALA A 92 16.21 7.34 -22.85
C ALA A 92 15.54 8.45 -22.05
N LYS A 93 14.21 8.43 -21.97
CA LYS A 93 13.45 9.28 -21.02
C LYS A 93 13.36 8.56 -19.67
N TRP A 94 13.81 9.22 -18.64
CA TRP A 94 13.87 8.69 -17.27
C TRP A 94 12.70 9.20 -16.45
N ILE A 95 12.01 8.30 -15.78
CA ILE A 95 10.85 8.56 -14.95
C ILE A 95 11.15 8.04 -13.55
N TRP A 96 10.94 8.84 -12.52
CA TRP A 96 11.01 8.36 -11.13
C TRP A 96 9.61 8.23 -10.53
N ARG A 97 9.36 7.11 -9.83
CA ARG A 97 8.07 6.81 -9.21
C ARG A 97 8.22 6.65 -7.70
N CYS A 98 7.54 7.49 -6.92
CA CYS A 98 7.45 7.38 -5.48
C CYS A 98 6.20 6.62 -5.06
N HIS A 99 6.35 5.58 -4.23
CA HIS A 99 5.25 4.82 -3.66
C HIS A 99 5.00 5.10 -2.17
N ILE A 100 5.90 5.85 -1.51
CA ILE A 100 5.84 6.14 -0.09
C ILE A 100 5.15 7.48 0.19
N ASP A 101 4.64 7.61 1.42
CA ASP A 101 4.19 8.90 1.96
C ASP A 101 5.41 9.74 2.36
N SER A 102 5.74 10.72 1.55
CA SER A 102 6.87 11.64 1.78
C SER A 102 6.43 13.03 2.24
N SER A 103 5.20 13.17 2.71
CA SER A 103 4.63 14.46 3.16
C SER A 103 5.40 15.11 4.31
N THR A 104 6.00 14.28 5.18
CA THR A 104 6.77 14.72 6.35
C THR A 104 8.21 14.22 6.34
N SER A 105 8.82 14.14 5.15
CA SER A 105 10.18 13.63 4.97
C SER A 105 11.20 14.36 5.82
N ASN A 106 12.13 13.58 6.38
CA ASN A 106 13.34 14.13 7.00
C ASN A 106 14.08 15.00 5.97
N PRO A 107 14.43 16.26 6.31
CA PRO A 107 15.01 17.20 5.35
C PRO A 107 16.32 16.73 4.72
N GLU A 108 17.25 16.14 5.49
CA GLU A 108 18.55 15.69 4.98
C GLU A 108 18.40 14.59 3.94
N TYR A 109 17.54 13.59 4.22
CA TYR A 109 17.28 12.49 3.30
C TYR A 109 16.50 12.94 2.06
N TRP A 110 15.56 13.87 2.25
CA TRP A 110 14.85 14.44 1.10
C TRP A 110 15.80 15.22 0.19
N ASP A 111 16.60 16.13 0.74
CA ASP A 111 17.50 16.97 -0.04
C ASP A 111 18.56 16.13 -0.76
N PHE A 112 19.03 15.04 -0.12
CA PHE A 112 19.90 14.07 -0.77
C PHE A 112 19.24 13.35 -1.95
N ILE A 113 18.00 12.88 -1.82
CA ILE A 113 17.30 12.21 -2.92
C ILE A 113 16.85 13.20 -3.97
N TYR A 114 16.44 14.42 -3.57
CA TYR A 114 15.94 15.44 -4.46
C TYR A 114 16.97 15.88 -5.51
N GLN A 115 18.26 15.90 -5.19
CA GLN A 115 19.32 16.21 -6.17
C GLN A 115 19.31 15.27 -7.39
N TYR A 116 18.83 14.02 -7.24
CA TYR A 116 18.64 13.07 -8.31
C TYR A 116 17.27 13.22 -8.96
N ILE A 117 16.20 13.33 -8.16
CA ILE A 117 14.83 13.40 -8.64
C ILE A 117 14.64 14.55 -9.64
N ARG A 118 15.22 15.71 -9.40
CA ARG A 118 15.14 16.88 -10.29
C ARG A 118 15.78 16.68 -11.66
N GLN A 119 16.58 15.63 -11.87
CA GLN A 119 17.23 15.30 -13.15
C GLN A 119 16.37 14.37 -14.03
N TYR A 120 15.31 13.78 -13.47
CA TYR A 120 14.41 12.92 -14.23
C TYR A 120 13.54 13.74 -15.17
N HIS A 121 13.11 13.14 -16.28
CA HIS A 121 12.24 13.81 -17.25
C HIS A 121 10.81 13.94 -16.75
N ALA A 122 10.37 13.03 -15.89
CA ALA A 122 9.09 13.09 -15.19
C ALA A 122 9.18 12.40 -13.83
N VAL A 123 8.34 12.83 -12.92
CA VAL A 123 8.25 12.26 -11.57
C VAL A 123 6.80 11.95 -11.24
N ILE A 124 6.56 10.75 -10.73
CA ILE A 124 5.23 10.27 -10.39
C ILE A 124 5.10 10.16 -8.88
N PHE A 125 4.06 10.80 -8.33
CA PHE A 125 3.62 10.60 -6.94
C PHE A 125 2.21 10.01 -6.89
N THR A 126 1.84 9.44 -5.76
CA THR A 126 0.48 8.94 -5.52
C THR A 126 -0.52 10.09 -5.39
N MET A 127 -0.13 11.14 -4.67
CA MET A 127 -0.95 12.33 -4.43
C MET A 127 -0.07 13.57 -4.27
N ARG A 128 -0.68 14.75 -4.38
CA ARG A 128 0.05 16.03 -4.37
C ARG A 128 0.72 16.30 -3.03
N GLU A 129 0.08 15.91 -1.96
CA GLU A 129 0.52 16.10 -0.58
C GLU A 129 1.82 15.35 -0.25
N TYR A 130 2.21 14.36 -1.06
CA TYR A 130 3.49 13.65 -0.90
C TYR A 130 4.67 14.40 -1.53
N VAL A 131 4.40 15.46 -2.27
CA VAL A 131 5.45 16.32 -2.82
C VAL A 131 5.81 17.37 -1.77
N LYS A 132 7.08 17.44 -1.37
CA LYS A 132 7.55 18.44 -0.42
C LYS A 132 7.21 19.85 -0.92
N GLU A 133 6.67 20.68 -0.05
CA GLU A 133 6.32 22.05 -0.38
C GLU A 133 7.55 22.83 -0.89
N GLY A 134 7.36 23.60 -1.94
CA GLY A 134 8.44 24.37 -2.58
C GLY A 134 9.37 23.55 -3.50
N ALA A 135 9.23 22.22 -3.59
CA ALA A 135 10.04 21.42 -4.51
C ALA A 135 9.59 21.59 -5.96
N GLU A 136 10.52 21.96 -6.83
CA GLU A 136 10.30 22.00 -8.28
C GLU A 136 10.47 20.60 -8.86
N ILE A 137 9.36 19.97 -9.22
CA ILE A 137 9.33 18.59 -9.72
C ILE A 137 9.10 18.56 -11.23
N PRO A 138 10.04 18.00 -12.03
CA PRO A 138 9.90 17.93 -13.47
C PRO A 138 8.67 17.10 -13.90
N ASN A 139 7.83 17.64 -14.75
CA ASN A 139 6.65 16.95 -15.29
C ASN A 139 5.89 16.13 -14.23
N LEU A 140 5.62 16.74 -13.07
CA LEU A 140 4.90 16.09 -11.98
C LEU A 140 3.60 15.44 -12.50
N THR A 141 3.48 14.16 -12.24
CA THR A 141 2.32 13.36 -12.62
C THR A 141 1.78 12.63 -11.41
N LEU A 142 0.48 12.65 -11.21
CA LEU A 142 -0.16 11.90 -10.13
C LEU A 142 -0.76 10.63 -10.69
N ILE A 143 -0.26 9.47 -10.23
CA ILE A 143 -0.81 8.17 -10.59
C ILE A 143 -1.00 7.39 -9.28
N THR A 144 -2.24 7.10 -8.94
CA THR A 144 -2.57 6.29 -7.76
C THR A 144 -2.19 4.83 -8.00
N PRO A 145 -1.85 4.06 -6.97
CA PRO A 145 -1.84 2.60 -7.05
C PRO A 145 -3.21 2.06 -7.47
N SER A 146 -3.23 0.81 -7.94
CA SER A 146 -4.43 0.16 -8.45
C SER A 146 -4.45 -1.32 -8.09
N ILE A 147 -5.64 -1.91 -8.10
CA ILE A 147 -5.87 -3.33 -7.92
C ILE A 147 -6.14 -4.01 -9.26
N ASP A 148 -5.75 -5.28 -9.35
CA ASP A 148 -6.14 -6.17 -10.44
C ASP A 148 -7.39 -6.95 -10.02
N PRO A 149 -8.56 -6.72 -10.66
CA PRO A 149 -9.81 -7.39 -10.31
C PRO A 149 -9.81 -8.89 -10.63
N LEU A 150 -8.87 -9.37 -11.44
CA LEU A 150 -8.75 -10.77 -11.85
C LEU A 150 -7.72 -11.56 -11.03
N SER A 151 -6.97 -10.90 -10.16
CA SER A 151 -6.03 -11.60 -9.28
C SER A 151 -6.77 -12.46 -8.26
N SER A 152 -6.12 -13.52 -7.76
CA SER A 152 -6.68 -14.38 -6.70
C SER A 152 -7.12 -13.60 -5.44
N LYS A 153 -6.52 -12.43 -5.22
CA LYS A 153 -6.86 -11.53 -4.11
C LYS A 153 -8.16 -10.76 -4.33
N ASN A 154 -8.60 -10.59 -5.58
CA ASN A 154 -9.70 -9.69 -5.94
C ASN A 154 -10.76 -10.32 -6.85
N VAL A 155 -10.52 -11.53 -7.36
CA VAL A 155 -11.52 -12.26 -8.14
C VAL A 155 -12.78 -12.45 -7.31
N HIS A 156 -13.93 -12.44 -8.00
CA HIS A 156 -15.20 -12.65 -7.31
C HIS A 156 -15.22 -14.01 -6.60
N LEU A 157 -15.61 -14.00 -5.34
CA LEU A 157 -15.93 -15.18 -4.54
C LEU A 157 -17.41 -15.11 -4.17
N GLU A 158 -18.08 -16.25 -4.26
CA GLU A 158 -19.44 -16.36 -3.72
C GLU A 158 -19.40 -16.26 -2.19
N PRO A 159 -20.36 -15.58 -1.55
CA PRO A 159 -20.37 -15.41 -0.08
C PRO A 159 -20.22 -16.73 0.68
N GLU A 160 -20.94 -17.78 0.25
CA GLU A 160 -20.90 -19.09 0.90
C GLU A 160 -19.53 -19.79 0.76
N GLU A 161 -18.77 -19.47 -0.28
CA GLU A 161 -17.40 -19.97 -0.44
C GLU A 161 -16.46 -19.23 0.52
N ALA A 162 -16.60 -17.92 0.60
CA ALA A 162 -15.82 -17.10 1.54
C ALA A 162 -16.07 -17.54 2.99
N ASP A 163 -17.33 -17.74 3.37
CA ASP A 163 -17.74 -18.20 4.69
C ASP A 163 -17.10 -19.55 5.04
N ARG A 164 -17.19 -20.53 4.15
CA ARG A 164 -16.54 -21.83 4.34
C ARG A 164 -15.03 -21.71 4.53
N MET A 165 -14.40 -20.75 3.85
CA MET A 165 -12.95 -20.53 3.99
C MET A 165 -12.59 -19.93 5.34
N ILE A 166 -13.34 -18.95 5.85
CA ILE A 166 -13.04 -18.31 7.13
C ILE A 166 -13.38 -19.21 8.33
N CYS A 167 -14.39 -20.08 8.21
CA CYS A 167 -14.76 -21.05 9.24
C CYS A 167 -13.57 -21.96 9.63
N ARG A 168 -12.65 -22.25 8.70
CA ARG A 168 -11.44 -23.05 8.97
C ARG A 168 -10.50 -22.38 9.98
N PHE A 169 -10.62 -21.06 10.16
CA PHE A 169 -9.86 -20.29 11.14
C PHE A 169 -10.62 -20.07 12.45
N GLY A 170 -11.75 -20.77 12.62
CA GLY A 170 -12.55 -20.73 13.85
C GLY A 170 -13.41 -19.49 13.98
N LEU A 171 -13.82 -18.90 12.86
CA LEU A 171 -14.82 -17.84 12.78
C LEU A 171 -16.19 -18.44 12.50
N ASP A 172 -17.22 -17.81 13.04
CA ASP A 172 -18.62 -18.20 12.89
C ASP A 172 -19.28 -17.24 11.89
N GLN A 173 -19.76 -17.78 10.77
CA GLN A 173 -20.38 -17.02 9.70
C GLN A 173 -21.70 -16.33 10.08
N ASP A 174 -22.38 -16.81 11.14
CA ASP A 174 -23.67 -16.26 11.59
C ASP A 174 -23.48 -15.09 12.59
N ARG A 175 -22.22 -14.70 12.85
CA ARG A 175 -21.86 -13.64 13.80
C ARG A 175 -21.17 -12.48 13.09
N PRO A 176 -21.44 -11.21 13.49
CA PRO A 176 -20.78 -10.06 12.88
C PRO A 176 -19.25 -10.17 12.94
N LEU A 177 -18.60 -9.90 11.82
CA LEU A 177 -17.15 -10.01 11.64
C LEU A 177 -16.51 -8.68 11.26
N ILE A 178 -15.58 -8.21 12.09
CA ILE A 178 -14.68 -7.11 11.79
C ILE A 178 -13.35 -7.67 11.35
N VAL A 179 -12.80 -7.16 10.25
CA VAL A 179 -11.51 -7.63 9.71
C VAL A 179 -10.54 -6.47 9.53
N GLN A 180 -9.29 -6.66 9.96
CA GLN A 180 -8.17 -5.84 9.51
C GLN A 180 -7.19 -6.71 8.72
N ILE A 181 -6.76 -6.23 7.55
CA ILE A 181 -5.74 -6.89 6.75
C ILE A 181 -4.54 -5.95 6.58
N SER A 182 -3.43 -6.29 7.24
CA SER A 182 -2.24 -5.46 7.22
C SER A 182 -0.99 -6.24 7.63
N ARG A 183 0.18 -5.65 7.43
CA ARG A 183 1.36 -6.06 8.19
C ARG A 183 1.18 -5.70 9.65
N PHE A 184 1.86 -6.42 10.53
CA PHE A 184 1.95 -6.05 11.95
C PHE A 184 3.06 -5.01 12.09
N ASP A 185 2.70 -3.74 12.06
CA ASP A 185 3.61 -2.61 12.28
C ASP A 185 2.87 -1.45 12.99
N PRO A 186 3.59 -0.49 13.60
CA PRO A 186 2.98 0.60 14.35
C PRO A 186 2.02 1.45 13.52
N TRP A 187 2.31 1.61 12.22
CA TRP A 187 1.54 2.48 11.34
C TRP A 187 0.17 1.92 10.99
N LYS A 188 -0.01 0.60 11.13
CA LYS A 188 -1.30 -0.10 10.89
C LYS A 188 -2.19 -0.15 12.12
N ASP A 189 -1.63 0.18 13.27
CA ASP A 189 -2.33 0.26 14.56
C ASP A 189 -3.20 -0.97 14.92
N PRO A 190 -2.65 -2.20 14.87
CA PRO A 190 -3.43 -3.39 15.21
C PRO A 190 -3.89 -3.38 16.68
N LEU A 191 -3.14 -2.72 17.57
CA LEU A 191 -3.50 -2.59 18.98
C LEU A 191 -4.73 -1.69 19.16
N GLY A 192 -4.78 -0.56 18.43
CA GLY A 192 -5.96 0.31 18.42
C GLY A 192 -7.19 -0.39 17.86
N VAL A 193 -7.02 -1.25 16.84
CA VAL A 193 -8.14 -2.07 16.31
C VAL A 193 -8.68 -3.06 17.35
N ILE A 194 -7.81 -3.67 18.16
CA ILE A 194 -8.26 -4.52 19.29
C ILE A 194 -9.05 -3.68 20.31
N GLU A 195 -8.64 -2.44 20.58
CA GLU A 195 -9.41 -1.57 21.49
C GLU A 195 -10.77 -1.18 20.91
N VAL A 196 -10.83 -0.84 19.60
CA VAL A 196 -12.11 -0.63 18.89
C VAL A 196 -13.02 -1.85 19.09
N TYR A 197 -12.52 -3.04 18.79
CA TYR A 197 -13.29 -4.28 18.99
C TYR A 197 -13.78 -4.45 20.42
N LYS A 198 -12.93 -4.24 21.43
CA LYS A 198 -13.33 -4.35 22.86
C LYS A 198 -14.42 -3.36 23.24
N MET A 199 -14.40 -2.15 22.66
CA MET A 199 -15.48 -1.17 22.86
C MET A 199 -16.78 -1.65 22.20
N VAL A 200 -16.71 -2.10 20.96
CA VAL A 200 -17.85 -2.61 20.18
C VAL A 200 -18.46 -3.84 20.88
N LYS A 201 -17.64 -4.78 21.39
CA LYS A 201 -18.08 -6.01 22.03
C LYS A 201 -18.96 -5.77 23.28
N LYS A 202 -18.82 -4.63 23.97
CA LYS A 202 -19.68 -4.26 25.11
C LYS A 202 -21.14 -4.10 24.70
N GLU A 203 -21.38 -3.65 23.45
CA GLU A 203 -22.73 -3.41 22.92
C GLU A 203 -23.19 -4.50 21.95
N PHE A 204 -22.24 -5.16 21.29
CA PHE A 204 -22.44 -6.32 20.40
C PHE A 204 -21.60 -7.51 20.89
N PRO A 205 -22.04 -8.26 21.92
CA PRO A 205 -21.27 -9.36 22.51
C PRO A 205 -20.91 -10.48 21.53
N SER A 206 -21.68 -10.63 20.45
CA SER A 206 -21.44 -11.65 19.41
C SER A 206 -20.41 -11.24 18.37
N VAL A 207 -19.90 -9.99 18.36
CA VAL A 207 -18.93 -9.55 17.34
C VAL A 207 -17.63 -10.34 17.41
N GLN A 208 -17.06 -10.62 16.26
CA GLN A 208 -15.76 -11.26 16.10
C GLN A 208 -14.76 -10.30 15.46
N LEU A 209 -13.48 -10.48 15.73
CA LEU A 209 -12.37 -9.74 15.10
C LEU A 209 -11.39 -10.70 14.46
N ALA A 210 -11.02 -10.46 13.20
CA ALA A 210 -9.89 -11.11 12.56
C ALA A 210 -8.79 -10.08 12.21
N LEU A 211 -7.59 -10.28 12.76
CA LEU A 211 -6.37 -9.59 12.35
C LEU A 211 -5.61 -10.52 11.41
N VAL A 212 -5.57 -10.17 10.15
CA VAL A 212 -4.99 -10.99 9.07
C VAL A 212 -3.74 -10.31 8.55
N GLY A 213 -2.58 -10.97 8.67
CA GLY A 213 -1.32 -10.34 8.31
C GLY A 213 -0.35 -11.25 7.57
N SER A 214 0.60 -10.63 6.91
CA SER A 214 1.76 -11.31 6.35
C SER A 214 3.00 -10.94 7.14
N MET A 215 3.74 -11.97 7.58
CA MET A 215 4.98 -11.85 8.32
C MET A 215 6.16 -12.17 7.42
N ALA A 216 7.21 -11.37 7.53
CA ALA A 216 8.51 -11.68 6.94
C ALA A 216 9.46 -12.19 8.04
N THR A 217 10.28 -13.17 7.70
CA THR A 217 11.21 -13.79 8.66
C THR A 217 12.33 -12.85 9.09
N ASP A 218 12.59 -11.82 8.30
CA ASP A 218 13.65 -10.81 8.48
C ASP A 218 13.13 -9.45 8.93
N ASP A 219 11.88 -9.37 9.44
CA ASP A 219 11.26 -8.15 9.97
C ASP A 219 11.05 -8.26 11.50
N PRO A 220 12.04 -7.90 12.33
CA PRO A 220 11.93 -7.98 13.79
C PRO A 220 10.78 -7.12 14.35
N GLU A 221 10.55 -5.93 13.78
CA GLU A 221 9.49 -5.02 14.21
C GLU A 221 8.10 -5.67 14.04
N GLY A 222 7.89 -6.38 12.92
CA GLY A 222 6.66 -7.12 12.68
C GLY A 222 6.41 -8.22 13.71
N TRP A 223 7.45 -8.93 14.13
CA TRP A 223 7.35 -9.96 15.18
C TRP A 223 7.01 -9.36 16.55
N ASP A 224 7.60 -8.22 16.90
CA ASP A 224 7.32 -7.52 18.15
C ASP A 224 5.86 -7.05 18.19
N TYR A 225 5.36 -6.47 17.09
CA TYR A 225 3.97 -6.02 17.00
C TYR A 225 2.98 -7.18 17.01
N LEU A 226 3.28 -8.30 16.35
CA LEU A 226 2.48 -9.52 16.44
C LEU A 226 2.40 -10.01 17.89
N TYR A 227 3.54 -10.04 18.60
CA TYR A 227 3.58 -10.43 20.02
C TYR A 227 2.71 -9.51 20.89
N HIS A 228 2.79 -8.19 20.67
CA HIS A 228 1.96 -7.23 21.40
C HIS A 228 0.46 -7.41 21.08
N ALA A 229 0.11 -7.68 19.83
CA ALA A 229 -1.27 -7.95 19.42
C ALA A 229 -1.81 -9.22 20.10
N LEU A 230 -1.04 -10.31 20.11
CA LEU A 230 -1.39 -11.55 20.81
C LEU A 230 -1.59 -11.32 22.31
N ARG A 231 -0.69 -10.59 22.97
CA ARG A 231 -0.86 -10.24 24.39
C ARG A 231 -2.08 -9.36 24.65
N ARG A 232 -2.37 -8.42 23.74
CA ARG A 232 -3.52 -7.52 23.90
C ARG A 232 -4.84 -8.23 23.66
N ALA A 233 -4.88 -9.21 22.75
CA ALA A 233 -6.02 -10.09 22.52
C ALA A 233 -6.31 -10.96 23.77
N GLY A 234 -5.27 -11.44 24.45
CA GLY A 234 -5.40 -12.27 25.64
C GLY A 234 -6.09 -13.60 25.34
N GLU A 235 -7.03 -13.98 26.20
CA GLU A 235 -7.82 -15.23 26.09
C GLU A 235 -9.20 -14.99 25.42
N ASP A 236 -9.36 -13.88 24.66
CA ASP A 236 -10.61 -13.63 23.94
C ASP A 236 -10.66 -14.49 22.67
N TYR A 237 -11.41 -15.59 22.73
CA TYR A 237 -11.55 -16.54 21.62
C TYR A 237 -12.27 -15.96 20.39
N ASP A 238 -12.91 -14.81 20.49
CA ASP A 238 -13.53 -14.12 19.37
C ASP A 238 -12.55 -13.22 18.60
N ILE A 239 -11.29 -13.10 19.06
CA ILE A 239 -10.20 -12.47 18.33
C ILE A 239 -9.37 -13.55 17.64
N LYS A 240 -9.30 -13.54 16.33
CA LYS A 240 -8.43 -14.41 15.53
C LYS A 240 -7.27 -13.60 14.97
N ILE A 241 -6.06 -14.01 15.28
CA ILE A 241 -4.84 -13.44 14.70
C ILE A 241 -4.22 -14.53 13.82
N VAL A 242 -4.24 -14.30 12.51
CA VAL A 242 -3.80 -15.27 11.51
C VAL A 242 -2.79 -14.66 10.55
N THR A 243 -1.83 -15.47 10.12
CA THR A 243 -0.72 -15.04 9.28
C THR A 243 -0.48 -16.04 8.15
N ASN A 244 0.46 -15.70 7.26
CA ASN A 244 0.94 -16.64 6.24
C ASN A 244 1.48 -17.95 6.84
N PHE A 245 1.92 -17.98 8.11
CA PHE A 245 2.31 -19.22 8.81
C PHE A 245 1.11 -20.09 9.19
N ASN A 246 -0.09 -19.54 9.23
CA ASN A 246 -1.33 -20.26 9.41
C ASN A 246 -2.01 -20.66 8.08
N GLY A 247 -1.30 -20.50 6.95
CA GLY A 247 -1.82 -20.86 5.63
C GLY A 247 -2.61 -19.74 4.95
N ILE A 248 -2.47 -18.49 5.39
CA ILE A 248 -3.08 -17.34 4.69
C ILE A 248 -2.32 -17.06 3.41
N THR A 249 -3.02 -17.11 2.30
CA THR A 249 -2.59 -16.68 0.98
C THR A 249 -3.51 -15.60 0.43
N ASN A 250 -3.32 -15.21 -0.83
CA ASN A 250 -4.14 -14.16 -1.43
C ASN A 250 -5.63 -14.53 -1.51
N ILE A 251 -5.97 -15.81 -1.66
CA ILE A 251 -7.37 -16.22 -1.76
C ILE A 251 -8.05 -16.22 -0.38
N GLU A 252 -7.33 -16.58 0.70
CA GLU A 252 -7.86 -16.42 2.06
C GLU A 252 -8.06 -14.94 2.40
N VAL A 253 -7.11 -14.05 2.03
CA VAL A 253 -7.28 -12.60 2.20
C VAL A 253 -8.56 -12.13 1.47
N ASN A 254 -8.80 -12.63 0.25
CA ASN A 254 -10.03 -12.35 -0.49
C ASN A 254 -11.27 -12.80 0.30
N ALA A 255 -11.25 -14.04 0.81
CA ALA A 255 -12.36 -14.60 1.58
C ALA A 255 -12.64 -13.78 2.86
N PHE A 256 -11.61 -13.41 3.62
CA PHE A 256 -11.78 -12.57 4.81
C PHE A 256 -12.41 -11.21 4.50
N GLN A 257 -12.01 -10.57 3.39
CA GLN A 257 -12.61 -9.29 2.99
C GLN A 257 -14.03 -9.46 2.46
N THR A 258 -14.34 -10.58 1.79
CA THR A 258 -15.68 -10.84 1.25
C THR A 258 -16.67 -11.19 2.35
N ALA A 259 -16.27 -11.98 3.34
CA ALA A 259 -17.13 -12.41 4.44
C ALA A 259 -17.25 -11.37 5.59
N ALA A 260 -16.42 -10.31 5.59
CA ALA A 260 -16.47 -9.30 6.63
C ALA A 260 -17.71 -8.40 6.51
N ASP A 261 -18.35 -8.09 7.64
CA ASP A 261 -19.35 -7.02 7.72
C ASP A 261 -18.69 -5.65 7.60
N ILE A 262 -17.49 -5.50 8.17
CA ILE A 262 -16.72 -4.26 8.15
C ILE A 262 -15.23 -4.57 8.06
N VAL A 263 -14.54 -3.89 7.16
CA VAL A 263 -13.07 -3.87 7.14
C VAL A 263 -12.56 -2.59 7.81
N LEU A 264 -11.66 -2.74 8.78
CA LEU A 264 -10.97 -1.63 9.42
C LEU A 264 -9.57 -1.47 8.82
N GLN A 265 -9.26 -0.28 8.36
CA GLN A 265 -7.91 0.12 7.98
C GLN A 265 -7.55 1.41 8.73
N LYS A 266 -7.55 1.31 10.07
CA LYS A 266 -7.27 2.42 10.97
C LYS A 266 -5.77 2.71 11.06
N SER A 267 -5.15 2.93 9.91
CA SER A 267 -3.72 3.28 9.84
C SER A 267 -3.47 4.68 10.42
N LEU A 268 -2.35 4.83 11.13
CA LEU A 268 -1.81 6.12 11.57
C LEU A 268 -0.99 6.79 10.46
N ARG A 269 -0.47 5.98 9.54
CA ARG A 269 0.19 6.39 8.29
C ARG A 269 -0.07 5.39 7.19
N GLU A 270 -0.29 5.90 5.98
CA GLU A 270 -0.57 5.04 4.84
C GLU A 270 -0.19 5.70 3.52
N GLY A 271 0.66 5.06 2.72
CA GLY A 271 1.00 5.55 1.39
C GLY A 271 -0.19 5.53 0.43
N PHE A 272 -0.94 4.43 0.42
CA PHE A 272 -2.18 4.32 -0.34
C PHE A 272 -3.21 3.43 0.36
N GLY A 273 -2.81 2.23 0.85
CA GLY A 273 -3.71 1.28 1.48
C GLY A 273 -4.49 0.45 0.45
N LEU A 274 -3.80 -0.38 -0.32
CA LEU A 274 -4.44 -1.24 -1.32
C LEU A 274 -5.57 -2.10 -0.73
N THR A 275 -5.44 -2.50 0.53
CA THR A 275 -6.47 -3.27 1.25
C THR A 275 -7.81 -2.55 1.35
N VAL A 276 -7.83 -1.22 1.36
CA VAL A 276 -9.06 -0.42 1.29
C VAL A 276 -9.73 -0.61 -0.07
N ALA A 277 -8.99 -0.39 -1.17
CA ALA A 277 -9.52 -0.59 -2.52
C ALA A 277 -9.98 -2.04 -2.74
N GLU A 278 -9.25 -3.02 -2.20
CA GLU A 278 -9.58 -4.45 -2.28
C GLU A 278 -10.90 -4.76 -1.56
N ALA A 279 -11.10 -4.25 -0.35
CA ALA A 279 -12.35 -4.43 0.40
C ALA A 279 -13.55 -3.73 -0.27
N LEU A 280 -13.37 -2.46 -0.65
CA LEU A 280 -14.41 -1.71 -1.37
C LEU A 280 -14.78 -2.37 -2.71
N TRP A 281 -13.81 -2.97 -3.42
CA TRP A 281 -14.07 -3.71 -4.66
C TRP A 281 -14.98 -4.91 -4.46
N LYS A 282 -14.88 -5.58 -3.32
CA LYS A 282 -15.75 -6.70 -2.93
C LYS A 282 -17.14 -6.25 -2.51
N GLY A 283 -17.33 -4.97 -2.26
CA GLY A 283 -18.58 -4.42 -1.72
C GLY A 283 -18.64 -4.57 -0.20
N THR A 284 -17.49 -4.56 0.47
CA THR A 284 -17.43 -4.57 1.93
C THR A 284 -17.21 -3.15 2.43
N PRO A 285 -18.03 -2.66 3.38
CA PRO A 285 -17.86 -1.33 3.98
C PRO A 285 -16.50 -1.19 4.65
N VAL A 286 -15.87 -0.03 4.49
CA VAL A 286 -14.56 0.27 5.09
C VAL A 286 -14.65 1.47 6.02
N ILE A 287 -14.04 1.33 7.20
CA ILE A 287 -13.70 2.44 8.09
C ILE A 287 -12.18 2.58 8.07
N GLY A 288 -11.69 3.71 7.58
CA GLY A 288 -10.26 3.97 7.41
C GLY A 288 -9.75 5.11 8.26
N GLY A 289 -8.46 5.09 8.61
CA GLY A 289 -7.80 6.25 9.20
C GLY A 289 -7.82 7.44 8.23
N ASN A 290 -8.04 8.64 8.76
CA ASN A 290 -8.08 9.89 7.98
C ASN A 290 -6.65 10.32 7.57
N VAL A 291 -5.92 9.43 6.89
CA VAL A 291 -4.51 9.62 6.57
C VAL A 291 -4.19 9.20 5.12
N GLY A 292 -3.21 9.85 4.54
CA GLY A 292 -2.57 9.49 3.28
C GLY A 292 -3.56 9.09 2.18
N GLY A 293 -3.20 8.06 1.43
CA GLY A 293 -3.99 7.58 0.30
C GLY A 293 -5.34 6.95 0.64
N ILE A 294 -5.64 6.67 1.92
CA ILE A 294 -6.98 6.22 2.36
C ILE A 294 -8.02 7.29 2.03
N ARG A 295 -7.69 8.57 2.25
CA ARG A 295 -8.55 9.73 1.93
C ARG A 295 -8.93 9.85 0.46
N LEU A 296 -8.12 9.28 -0.44
CA LEU A 296 -8.48 9.23 -1.88
C LEU A 296 -9.55 8.19 -2.16
N GLN A 297 -9.59 7.13 -1.37
CA GLN A 297 -10.40 5.94 -1.61
C GLN A 297 -11.77 6.03 -0.94
N ILE A 298 -11.84 6.63 0.24
CA ILE A 298 -13.08 6.80 1.01
C ILE A 298 -13.56 8.25 0.86
N GLU A 299 -14.84 8.40 0.56
CA GLU A 299 -15.60 9.64 0.71
C GLU A 299 -16.42 9.52 1.98
N ASP A 300 -16.03 10.32 2.99
CA ASP A 300 -16.56 10.19 4.34
C ASP A 300 -18.09 10.37 4.39
N GLY A 301 -18.77 9.44 5.03
CA GLY A 301 -20.23 9.38 5.12
C GLY A 301 -20.96 9.01 3.83
N VAL A 302 -20.24 8.66 2.74
CA VAL A 302 -20.81 8.30 1.43
C VAL A 302 -20.38 6.89 0.98
N SER A 303 -19.09 6.59 1.04
CA SER A 303 -18.54 5.31 0.59
C SER A 303 -17.75 4.58 1.68
N GLY A 304 -17.87 5.02 2.92
CA GLY A 304 -17.19 4.55 4.10
C GLY A 304 -17.06 5.66 5.13
N TYR A 305 -16.30 5.42 6.18
CA TYR A 305 -15.97 6.44 7.17
C TYR A 305 -14.45 6.66 7.26
N LEU A 306 -14.07 7.94 7.47
CA LEU A 306 -12.73 8.34 7.87
C LEU A 306 -12.73 8.67 9.36
N VAL A 307 -11.73 8.19 10.10
CA VAL A 307 -11.66 8.34 11.57
C VAL A 307 -10.26 8.73 12.03
N ASP A 308 -10.19 9.50 13.11
CA ASP A 308 -8.94 9.96 13.69
C ASP A 308 -8.62 9.26 15.04
N THR A 309 -9.66 8.76 15.76
CA THR A 309 -9.50 8.14 17.08
C THR A 309 -10.07 6.72 17.17
N VAL A 310 -9.72 6.01 18.24
CA VAL A 310 -10.25 4.68 18.54
C VAL A 310 -11.74 4.76 18.87
N GLU A 311 -12.13 5.77 19.63
CA GLU A 311 -13.50 5.99 20.08
C GLU A 311 -14.41 6.29 18.89
N GLU A 312 -13.99 7.19 18.01
CA GLU A 312 -14.73 7.50 16.80
C GLU A 312 -14.86 6.26 15.90
N CYS A 313 -13.80 5.48 15.77
CA CYS A 313 -13.83 4.24 15.00
C CYS A 313 -14.86 3.25 15.59
N ALA A 314 -14.89 3.08 16.91
CA ALA A 314 -15.86 2.21 17.57
C ALA A 314 -17.31 2.68 17.34
N ASP A 315 -17.57 3.99 17.43
CA ASP A 315 -18.89 4.56 17.17
C ASP A 315 -19.33 4.34 15.71
N ARG A 316 -18.43 4.47 14.75
CA ARG A 316 -18.71 4.20 13.32
C ARG A 316 -18.97 2.72 13.06
N VAL A 317 -18.23 1.82 13.72
CA VAL A 317 -18.51 0.37 13.65
C VAL A 317 -19.92 0.09 14.18
N LEU A 318 -20.25 0.58 15.37
CA LEU A 318 -21.59 0.42 15.96
C LEU A 318 -22.69 0.98 15.05
N THR A 319 -22.43 2.13 14.43
CA THR A 319 -23.37 2.75 13.48
C THR A 319 -23.66 1.82 12.28
N LEU A 320 -22.63 1.21 11.68
CA LEU A 320 -22.81 0.31 10.54
C LEU A 320 -23.48 -1.00 10.94
N LEU A 321 -23.08 -1.60 12.07
CA LEU A 321 -23.70 -2.85 12.56
C LEU A 321 -25.19 -2.68 12.90
N ARG A 322 -25.59 -1.48 13.35
CA ARG A 322 -27.00 -1.15 13.63
C ARG A 322 -27.81 -0.76 12.41
N ASN A 323 -27.16 -0.43 11.30
CA ASN A 323 -27.79 0.10 10.07
C ASN A 323 -27.34 -0.66 8.82
N PRO A 324 -27.83 -1.89 8.60
CA PRO A 324 -27.44 -2.70 7.43
C PRO A 324 -27.70 -2.01 6.07
N SER A 325 -28.75 -1.18 5.97
CA SER A 325 -29.02 -0.40 4.77
C SER A 325 -27.92 0.61 4.48
N LEU A 326 -27.45 1.33 5.51
CA LEU A 326 -26.34 2.29 5.35
C LEU A 326 -25.03 1.56 4.97
N ALA A 327 -24.78 0.41 5.58
CA ALA A 327 -23.62 -0.42 5.24
C ALA A 327 -23.66 -0.86 3.77
N HIS A 328 -24.85 -1.26 3.28
CA HIS A 328 -25.07 -1.62 1.87
C HIS A 328 -24.85 -0.42 0.95
N ASP A 329 -25.37 0.75 1.28
CA ASP A 329 -25.20 1.98 0.47
C ASP A 329 -23.71 2.34 0.34
N PHE A 330 -22.95 2.24 1.44
CA PHE A 330 -21.50 2.44 1.43
C PHE A 330 -20.76 1.42 0.57
N ALA A 331 -21.18 0.15 0.66
CA ALA A 331 -20.63 -0.93 -0.15
C ALA A 331 -20.78 -0.66 -1.65
N VAL A 332 -21.97 -0.26 -2.08
CA VAL A 332 -22.27 0.07 -3.49
C VAL A 332 -21.47 1.29 -3.96
N ALA A 333 -21.47 2.37 -3.17
CA ALA A 333 -20.74 3.59 -3.50
C ALA A 333 -19.22 3.36 -3.54
N GLY A 334 -18.69 2.61 -2.57
CA GLY A 334 -17.27 2.27 -2.48
C GLY A 334 -16.80 1.42 -3.67
N LYS A 335 -17.55 0.38 -4.01
CA LYS A 335 -17.25 -0.48 -5.18
C LYS A 335 -17.23 0.33 -6.49
N GLU A 336 -18.21 1.21 -6.69
CA GLU A 336 -18.26 2.06 -7.86
C GLU A 336 -17.09 3.06 -7.91
N LYS A 337 -16.69 3.61 -6.77
CA LYS A 337 -15.52 4.49 -6.68
C LYS A 337 -14.24 3.76 -7.08
N VAL A 338 -14.04 2.51 -6.63
CA VAL A 338 -12.90 1.68 -7.01
C VAL A 338 -12.96 1.36 -8.50
N ARG A 339 -14.11 0.95 -9.01
CA ARG A 339 -14.31 0.63 -10.45
C ARG A 339 -13.88 1.77 -11.35
N ARG A 340 -14.20 3.02 -10.98
CA ARG A 340 -13.89 4.22 -11.78
C ARG A 340 -12.43 4.63 -11.67
N ASN A 341 -11.79 4.47 -10.51
CA ASN A 341 -10.55 5.19 -10.21
C ASN A 341 -9.33 4.30 -9.91
N PHE A 342 -9.53 3.05 -9.43
CA PHE A 342 -8.45 2.28 -8.83
C PHE A 342 -8.25 0.89 -9.43
N LEU A 343 -8.81 0.61 -10.62
CA LEU A 343 -8.50 -0.62 -11.36
C LEU A 343 -7.22 -0.46 -12.18
N VAL A 344 -6.51 -1.58 -12.39
CA VAL A 344 -5.25 -1.64 -13.12
C VAL A 344 -5.35 -1.07 -14.54
N THR A 345 -6.50 -1.19 -15.20
CA THR A 345 -6.75 -0.60 -16.53
C THR A 345 -6.64 0.93 -16.54
N ARG A 346 -7.09 1.57 -15.46
CA ARG A 346 -6.93 3.03 -15.27
C ARG A 346 -5.47 3.40 -15.10
N ASN A 347 -4.72 2.58 -14.39
CA ASN A 347 -3.29 2.75 -14.16
C ASN A 347 -2.52 2.61 -15.49
N VAL A 348 -2.81 1.56 -16.28
CA VAL A 348 -2.27 1.38 -17.63
C VAL A 348 -2.46 2.64 -18.47
N LEU A 349 -3.71 3.16 -18.54
CA LEU A 349 -4.01 4.37 -19.32
C LEU A 349 -3.20 5.59 -18.85
N ALA A 350 -3.02 5.74 -17.53
CA ALA A 350 -2.25 6.86 -16.98
C ALA A 350 -0.77 6.78 -17.38
N TYR A 351 -0.16 5.58 -17.32
CA TYR A 351 1.21 5.37 -17.79
C TYR A 351 1.33 5.61 -19.30
N LEU A 352 0.45 5.06 -20.12
CA LEU A 352 0.49 5.28 -21.58
C LEU A 352 0.39 6.76 -21.95
N ARG A 353 -0.46 7.53 -21.28
CA ARG A 353 -0.57 8.99 -21.47
C ARG A 353 0.73 9.71 -21.11
N LEU A 354 1.38 9.30 -20.02
CA LEU A 354 2.66 9.88 -19.61
C LEU A 354 3.76 9.55 -20.62
N LEU A 355 3.90 8.29 -21.01
CA LEU A 355 4.91 7.86 -22.01
C LEU A 355 4.70 8.58 -23.34
N HIS A 356 3.45 8.65 -23.81
CA HIS A 356 3.09 9.40 -25.02
C HIS A 356 3.48 10.88 -24.91
N LYS A 357 3.13 11.55 -23.80
CA LYS A 357 3.54 12.94 -23.58
C LYS A 357 5.06 13.11 -23.64
N LEU A 358 5.81 12.20 -23.00
CA LEU A 358 7.28 12.28 -22.94
C LEU A 358 7.95 11.97 -24.28
N SER A 359 7.34 11.19 -25.18
CA SER A 359 7.89 10.89 -26.49
C SER A 359 7.96 12.12 -27.41
N TYR A 360 7.18 13.17 -27.13
CA TYR A 360 7.19 14.44 -27.87
C TYR A 360 8.01 15.54 -27.18
N LEU A 361 8.55 15.30 -26.01
CA LEU A 361 9.45 16.25 -25.37
C LEU A 361 10.86 16.01 -25.93
N SER A 362 11.39 17.00 -26.64
CA SER A 362 12.79 17.01 -27.19
C SER A 362 13.83 16.90 -26.08
#